data_ea2f33ec939eaa03e23be435f649421b
#
_entry.id   ea2f33ec939eaa03e23be435f649421b
#
_cell.length_a   1.000
_cell.length_b   1.000
_cell.length_c   1.000
_cell.angle_alpha   90.00
_cell.angle_beta   90.00
_cell.angle_gamma   90.00
#
_symmetry.space_group_name_H-M   'P 1'
#
loop_
_entity.id
_entity.type
_entity.pdbx_description
1 polymer ?
#
loop_
_entity_poly.entity_id
_entity_poly.type
_entity_poly.pdbx_seq_one_letter_code
_entity_poly.pdbx_strand_id
1 'polypeptide(L)'
;METSQRTALVTGASAGIGATFARRLARDGYRLILVARRRERLEELARELGGADVLAADLTRDDELKLVEERILAEPNLELVVNNAGFGVGGRFYRLPVEANARMHQLHVMATMRLAHAALRAMTARDKGSLINVSSVAGFGQTPGSVSYCATKAWMNSFTEGLYLDLKSAGSAVKVQALCPGFTYSEFHDVMGMDRGRIPAFLWLRAEDVVEMSLDGLARGKLFVVTGGIYKAIVMLERCIPRALWRGIALQYARTLARGEPAR
;
A
#
# COMPACT_ATOMS: atom_id res chain seq x y z
N MET A 1 -21.00 10.76 28.28
CA MET A 1 -19.72 10.11 27.95
C MET A 1 -19.32 10.63 26.57
N GLU A 2 -18.34 11.52 26.49
CA GLU A 2 -17.76 11.90 25.20
C GLU A 2 -17.24 10.62 24.55
N THR A 3 -17.84 10.23 23.43
CA THR A 3 -17.31 9.15 22.60
C THR A 3 -15.97 9.64 22.06
N SER A 4 -14.87 9.16 22.64
CA SER A 4 -13.54 9.55 22.18
C SER A 4 -13.41 9.27 20.68
N GLN A 5 -13.08 10.31 19.93
CA GLN A 5 -13.05 10.25 18.48
C GLN A 5 -12.01 9.22 17.99
N ARG A 6 -12.46 8.33 17.10
CA ARG A 6 -11.59 7.30 16.49
C ARG A 6 -10.47 7.96 15.68
N THR A 7 -9.26 7.44 15.82
CA THR A 7 -8.10 7.96 15.08
C THR A 7 -7.63 6.99 14.00
N ALA A 8 -7.27 7.51 12.83
CA ALA A 8 -6.63 6.75 11.77
C ALA A 8 -5.31 7.40 11.35
N LEU A 9 -4.27 6.59 11.14
CA LEU A 9 -2.99 7.03 10.61
C LEU A 9 -2.84 6.53 9.17
N VAL A 10 -2.48 7.46 8.26
CA VAL A 10 -2.28 7.14 6.84
C VAL A 10 -0.89 7.56 6.40
N THR A 11 -0.08 6.61 5.95
CA THR A 11 1.22 6.91 5.36
C THR A 11 1.11 7.14 3.86
N GLY A 12 1.99 8.00 3.29
CA GLY A 12 1.91 8.40 1.90
C GLY A 12 0.65 9.25 1.61
N ALA A 13 0.15 9.98 2.61
CA ALA A 13 -1.09 10.74 2.55
C ALA A 13 -1.06 11.97 1.62
N SER A 14 0.11 12.36 1.11
CA SER A 14 0.27 13.58 0.29
C SER A 14 -0.24 13.46 -1.15
N ALA A 15 -0.67 12.26 -1.61
CA ALA A 15 -1.18 12.04 -2.97
C ALA A 15 -1.90 10.69 -3.13
N GLY A 16 -2.61 10.53 -4.25
CA GLY A 16 -3.14 9.26 -4.74
C GLY A 16 -4.02 8.52 -3.73
N ILE A 17 -3.82 7.20 -3.61
CA ILE A 17 -4.61 6.33 -2.74
C ILE A 17 -4.56 6.79 -1.28
N GLY A 18 -3.40 7.24 -0.78
CA GLY A 18 -3.26 7.72 0.59
C GLY A 18 -4.10 8.98 0.89
N ALA A 19 -4.06 9.98 0.00
CA ALA A 19 -4.90 11.17 0.13
C ALA A 19 -6.40 10.83 0.03
N THR A 20 -6.75 9.88 -0.83
CA THR A 20 -8.13 9.40 -0.97
C THR A 20 -8.60 8.66 0.29
N PHE A 21 -7.75 7.83 0.91
CA PHE A 21 -8.06 7.25 2.22
C PHE A 21 -8.30 8.33 3.28
N ALA A 22 -7.42 9.35 3.34
CA ALA A 22 -7.56 10.44 4.30
C ALA A 22 -8.92 11.15 4.14
N ARG A 23 -9.30 11.53 2.91
CA ARG A 23 -10.60 12.17 2.61
C ARG A 23 -11.78 11.30 3.01
N ARG A 24 -11.72 10.01 2.68
CA ARG A 24 -12.81 9.07 3.00
C ARG A 24 -12.96 8.86 4.50
N LEU A 25 -11.85 8.65 5.21
CA LEU A 25 -11.85 8.43 6.66
C LEU A 25 -12.27 9.69 7.44
N ALA A 26 -11.92 10.89 6.96
CA ALA A 26 -12.41 12.14 7.54
C ALA A 26 -13.94 12.23 7.46
N ARG A 27 -14.53 11.87 6.30
CA ARG A 27 -16.00 11.80 6.13
C ARG A 27 -16.66 10.77 7.06
N ASP A 28 -15.93 9.69 7.40
CA ASP A 28 -16.39 8.67 8.35
C ASP A 28 -16.20 9.09 9.83
N GLY A 29 -15.75 10.34 10.08
CA GLY A 29 -15.59 10.90 11.41
C GLY A 29 -14.31 10.51 12.14
N TYR A 30 -13.29 10.01 11.44
CA TYR A 30 -11.97 9.77 12.04
C TYR A 30 -11.18 11.07 12.23
N ARG A 31 -10.50 11.20 13.36
CA ARG A 31 -9.36 12.10 13.49
C ARG A 31 -8.18 11.49 12.72
N LEU A 32 -7.46 12.31 11.95
CA LEU A 32 -6.42 11.80 11.07
C LEU A 32 -5.02 12.19 11.53
N ILE A 33 -4.08 11.25 11.37
CA ILE A 33 -2.65 11.47 11.41
C ILE A 33 -2.12 11.22 10.00
N LEU A 34 -1.67 12.29 9.34
CA LEU A 34 -1.21 12.27 7.96
C LEU A 34 0.32 12.21 7.93
N VAL A 35 0.88 11.15 7.34
CA VAL A 35 2.32 10.93 7.28
C VAL A 35 2.80 10.93 5.82
N ALA A 36 3.72 11.82 5.46
CA ALA A 36 4.46 11.81 4.19
C ALA A 36 5.66 12.78 4.28
N ARG A 37 6.50 12.80 3.24
CA ARG A 37 7.67 13.70 3.17
C ARG A 37 7.32 15.16 2.87
N ARG A 38 6.28 15.38 2.05
CA ARG A 38 5.88 16.72 1.54
C ARG A 38 4.96 17.41 2.55
N ARG A 39 5.54 18.17 3.47
CA ARG A 39 4.83 18.87 4.55
C ARG A 39 3.72 19.77 4.01
N GLU A 40 4.01 20.59 3.02
CA GLU A 40 3.09 21.58 2.48
C GLU A 40 1.81 20.90 1.95
N ARG A 41 1.95 19.78 1.26
CA ARG A 41 0.81 19.01 0.75
C ARG A 41 -0.01 18.33 1.85
N LEU A 42 0.65 17.94 2.96
CA LEU A 42 -0.07 17.42 4.13
C LEU A 42 -0.86 18.51 4.82
N GLU A 43 -0.29 19.72 4.94
CA GLU A 43 -0.96 20.88 5.55
C GLU A 43 -2.13 21.37 4.69
N GLU A 44 -2.00 21.33 3.36
CA GLU A 44 -3.10 21.61 2.44
C GLU A 44 -4.25 20.60 2.63
N LEU A 45 -3.92 19.31 2.66
CA LEU A 45 -4.91 18.25 2.89
C LEU A 45 -5.54 18.39 4.29
N ALA A 46 -4.76 18.67 5.33
CA ALA A 46 -5.27 18.86 6.68
C ALA A 46 -6.26 20.03 6.75
N ARG A 47 -6.00 21.15 6.06
CA ARG A 47 -6.95 22.27 5.94
C ARG A 47 -8.21 21.89 5.20
N GLU A 48 -8.08 21.15 4.09
CA GLU A 48 -9.22 20.63 3.32
C GLU A 48 -10.13 19.74 4.18
N LEU A 49 -9.55 18.94 5.08
CA LEU A 49 -10.28 18.00 5.93
C LEU A 49 -10.89 18.64 7.20
N GLY A 50 -10.70 19.94 7.41
CA GLY A 50 -11.18 20.63 8.61
C GLY A 50 -10.29 20.37 9.86
N GLY A 51 -9.09 19.83 9.68
CA GLY A 51 -8.09 19.55 10.70
C GLY A 51 -7.55 18.11 10.64
N ALA A 52 -6.26 17.97 10.80
CA ALA A 52 -5.57 16.67 10.93
C ALA A 52 -4.18 16.89 11.54
N ASP A 53 -3.64 15.90 12.24
CA ASP A 53 -2.27 15.91 12.70
C ASP A 53 -1.33 15.69 11.50
N VAL A 54 -0.40 16.60 11.25
CA VAL A 54 0.59 16.47 10.17
C VAL A 54 1.93 16.01 10.74
N LEU A 55 2.41 14.88 10.27
CA LEU A 55 3.74 14.35 10.62
C LEU A 55 4.56 14.19 9.33
N ALA A 56 5.37 15.22 9.01
CA ALA A 56 6.27 15.15 7.88
C ALA A 56 7.45 14.24 8.21
N ALA A 57 7.56 13.10 7.50
CA ALA A 57 8.60 12.11 7.75
C ALA A 57 8.97 11.34 6.45
N ASP A 58 10.29 11.10 6.28
CA ASP A 58 10.81 10.13 5.31
C ASP A 58 10.97 8.76 5.99
N LEU A 59 10.04 7.88 5.72
CA LEU A 59 10.01 6.53 6.29
C LEU A 59 11.18 5.62 5.83
N THR A 60 12.06 6.11 4.96
CA THR A 60 13.32 5.41 4.64
C THR A 60 14.46 5.77 5.59
N ARG A 61 14.27 6.73 6.48
CA ARG A 61 15.20 7.15 7.52
C ARG A 61 14.78 6.61 8.87
N ASP A 62 15.69 5.93 9.57
CA ASP A 62 15.37 5.25 10.84
C ASP A 62 14.93 6.20 11.95
N ASP A 63 15.54 7.39 12.04
CA ASP A 63 15.20 8.42 13.00
C ASP A 63 13.77 8.96 12.80
N GLU A 64 13.39 9.24 11.55
CA GLU A 64 12.06 9.75 11.20
C GLU A 64 10.98 8.64 11.29
N LEU A 65 11.32 7.42 10.90
CA LEU A 65 10.44 6.26 11.05
C LEU A 65 10.10 6.00 12.52
N LYS A 66 11.10 6.13 13.42
CA LYS A 66 10.91 5.97 14.85
C LYS A 66 9.92 6.99 15.43
N LEU A 67 9.94 8.23 14.98
CA LEU A 67 8.95 9.24 15.40
C LEU A 67 7.51 8.80 15.04
N VAL A 68 7.33 8.16 13.90
CA VAL A 68 6.01 7.65 13.51
C VAL A 68 5.59 6.44 14.35
N GLU A 69 6.52 5.54 14.68
CA GLU A 69 6.26 4.43 15.61
C GLU A 69 5.84 4.93 16.98
N GLU A 70 6.57 5.90 17.53
CA GLU A 70 6.26 6.51 18.82
C GLU A 70 4.88 7.19 18.79
N ARG A 71 4.54 7.88 17.69
CA ARG A 71 3.23 8.51 17.52
C ARG A 71 2.10 7.48 17.46
N ILE A 72 2.32 6.32 16.83
CA ILE A 72 1.37 5.20 16.81
C ILE A 72 1.14 4.67 18.23
N LEU A 73 2.21 4.42 18.96
CA LEU A 73 2.14 3.86 20.32
C LEU A 73 1.50 4.81 21.34
N ALA A 74 1.69 6.12 21.15
CA ALA A 74 1.14 7.17 22.00
C ALA A 74 -0.34 7.49 21.73
N GLU A 75 -0.95 6.95 20.63
CA GLU A 75 -2.32 7.28 20.27
C GLU A 75 -3.34 6.32 20.92
N PRO A 76 -4.07 6.75 21.94
CA PRO A 76 -4.96 5.86 22.69
C PRO A 76 -6.18 5.41 21.89
N ASN A 77 -6.61 6.20 20.91
CA ASN A 77 -7.82 5.96 20.12
C ASN A 77 -7.51 5.48 18.69
N LEU A 78 -6.30 4.96 18.45
CA LEU A 78 -5.91 4.47 17.14
C LEU A 78 -6.74 3.23 16.76
N GLU A 79 -7.60 3.36 15.78
CA GLU A 79 -8.43 2.26 15.26
C GLU A 79 -8.03 1.79 13.86
N LEU A 80 -7.31 2.62 13.08
CA LEU A 80 -6.88 2.22 11.74
C LEU A 80 -5.48 2.74 11.44
N VAL A 81 -4.63 1.86 10.90
CA VAL A 81 -3.38 2.24 10.26
C VAL A 81 -3.40 1.79 8.81
N VAL A 82 -3.10 2.73 7.90
CA VAL A 82 -2.97 2.46 6.47
C VAL A 82 -1.51 2.65 6.06
N ASN A 83 -0.78 1.55 5.94
CA ASN A 83 0.56 1.49 5.38
C ASN A 83 0.46 1.59 3.86
N ASN A 84 0.43 2.83 3.35
CA ASN A 84 0.26 3.10 1.92
C ASN A 84 1.51 3.72 1.27
N ALA A 85 2.42 4.31 2.05
CA ALA A 85 3.63 4.92 1.52
C ALA A 85 4.42 3.94 0.64
N GLY A 86 4.74 4.35 -0.57
CA GLY A 86 5.47 3.51 -1.51
C GLY A 86 5.82 4.25 -2.78
N PHE A 87 6.81 3.72 -3.49
CA PHE A 87 7.17 4.14 -4.85
C PHE A 87 7.64 2.92 -5.65
N GLY A 88 7.70 3.06 -6.95
CA GLY A 88 8.20 2.01 -7.83
C GLY A 88 9.53 2.40 -8.47
N VAL A 89 10.35 1.39 -8.76
CA VAL A 89 11.56 1.50 -9.55
C VAL A 89 11.41 0.58 -10.75
N GLY A 90 11.34 1.16 -11.95
CA GLY A 90 11.17 0.43 -13.20
C GLY A 90 12.46 0.33 -14.00
N GLY A 91 12.66 -0.79 -14.71
CA GLY A 91 13.82 -1.02 -15.55
C GLY A 91 14.54 -2.34 -15.28
N ARG A 92 15.53 -2.66 -16.12
CA ARG A 92 16.35 -3.87 -15.95
C ARG A 92 17.17 -3.79 -14.67
N PHE A 93 16.91 -4.67 -13.71
CA PHE A 93 17.52 -4.66 -12.36
C PHE A 93 19.02 -4.42 -12.38
N TYR A 94 19.75 -5.15 -13.24
CA TYR A 94 21.21 -5.06 -13.35
C TYR A 94 21.74 -3.79 -14.06
N ARG A 95 20.83 -2.93 -14.53
CA ARG A 95 21.17 -1.62 -15.15
C ARG A 95 20.80 -0.42 -14.27
N LEU A 96 20.08 -0.67 -13.18
CA LEU A 96 19.61 0.37 -12.26
C LEU A 96 20.59 0.56 -11.11
N PRO A 97 20.74 1.77 -10.57
CA PRO A 97 21.46 1.99 -9.32
C PRO A 97 20.83 1.14 -8.21
N VAL A 98 21.66 0.39 -7.49
CA VAL A 98 21.18 -0.51 -6.41
C VAL A 98 20.53 0.28 -5.28
N GLU A 99 20.98 1.51 -5.03
CA GLU A 99 20.49 2.42 -3.99
C GLU A 99 19.00 2.72 -4.13
N ALA A 100 18.50 2.88 -5.37
CA ALA A 100 17.08 3.12 -5.63
C ALA A 100 16.24 1.91 -5.20
N ASN A 101 16.72 0.70 -5.51
CA ASN A 101 16.07 -0.55 -5.08
C ASN A 101 16.17 -0.73 -3.55
N ALA A 102 17.33 -0.47 -2.94
CA ALA A 102 17.53 -0.55 -1.51
C ALA A 102 16.57 0.38 -0.74
N ARG A 103 16.44 1.64 -1.19
CA ARG A 103 15.48 2.59 -0.61
C ARG A 103 14.02 2.11 -0.76
N MET A 104 13.67 1.48 -1.87
CA MET A 104 12.34 0.91 -2.04
C MET A 104 12.11 -0.24 -1.07
N HIS A 105 13.08 -1.12 -0.84
CA HIS A 105 13.01 -2.18 0.18
C HIS A 105 12.89 -1.60 1.59
N GLN A 106 13.66 -0.56 1.91
CA GLN A 106 13.57 0.12 3.20
C GLN A 106 12.15 0.63 3.46
N LEU A 107 11.51 1.23 2.46
CA LEU A 107 10.14 1.73 2.59
C LEU A 107 9.09 0.60 2.59
N HIS A 108 9.14 -0.31 1.60
CA HIS A 108 8.09 -1.31 1.42
C HIS A 108 8.16 -2.46 2.42
N VAL A 109 9.37 -2.81 2.89
CA VAL A 109 9.59 -3.94 3.80
C VAL A 109 9.81 -3.44 5.22
N MET A 110 10.91 -2.71 5.46
CA MET A 110 11.30 -2.34 6.81
C MET A 110 10.31 -1.36 7.47
N ALA A 111 9.93 -0.30 6.78
CA ALA A 111 8.97 0.65 7.34
C ALA A 111 7.60 0.01 7.55
N THR A 112 7.09 -0.77 6.56
CA THR A 112 5.80 -1.48 6.71
C THR A 112 5.82 -2.44 7.91
N MET A 113 6.90 -3.21 8.08
CA MET A 113 7.04 -4.15 9.20
C MET A 113 7.04 -3.43 10.54
N ARG A 114 7.84 -2.37 10.68
CA ARG A 114 7.99 -1.61 11.93
C ARG A 114 6.70 -0.90 12.31
N LEU A 115 6.05 -0.23 11.36
CA LEU A 115 4.75 0.44 11.62
C LEU A 115 3.63 -0.57 11.92
N ALA A 116 3.61 -1.72 11.23
CA ALA A 116 2.68 -2.79 11.54
C ALA A 116 2.89 -3.33 12.96
N HIS A 117 4.16 -3.52 13.39
CA HIS A 117 4.48 -3.96 14.74
C HIS A 117 4.00 -2.95 15.79
N ALA A 118 4.28 -1.66 15.61
CA ALA A 118 3.81 -0.62 16.53
C ALA A 118 2.27 -0.56 16.60
N ALA A 119 1.61 -0.62 15.43
CA ALA A 119 0.16 -0.61 15.35
C ALA A 119 -0.48 -1.82 16.06
N LEU A 120 0.01 -3.01 15.77
CA LEU A 120 -0.52 -4.24 16.35
C LEU A 120 -0.28 -4.31 17.87
N ARG A 121 0.87 -3.84 18.37
CA ARG A 121 1.08 -3.72 19.82
C ARG A 121 0.04 -2.83 20.49
N ALA A 122 -0.26 -1.67 19.91
CA ALA A 122 -1.26 -0.76 20.44
C ALA A 122 -2.69 -1.32 20.33
N MET A 123 -3.00 -2.01 19.23
CA MET A 123 -4.35 -2.52 18.94
C MET A 123 -4.66 -3.79 19.71
N THR A 124 -3.73 -4.75 19.80
CA THR A 124 -3.95 -6.03 20.52
C THR A 124 -4.08 -5.83 22.03
N ALA A 125 -3.42 -4.83 22.60
CA ALA A 125 -3.59 -4.46 24.01
C ALA A 125 -5.04 -4.06 24.37
N ARG A 126 -5.83 -3.61 23.38
CA ARG A 126 -7.23 -3.21 23.52
C ARG A 126 -8.18 -4.16 22.80
N ASP A 127 -7.64 -5.17 22.15
CA ASP A 127 -8.32 -6.10 21.23
C ASP A 127 -9.23 -5.38 20.21
N LYS A 128 -8.79 -4.21 19.72
CA LYS A 128 -9.55 -3.35 18.81
C LYS A 128 -8.65 -2.62 17.84
N GLY A 129 -8.97 -2.68 16.55
CA GLY A 129 -8.30 -1.93 15.52
C GLY A 129 -8.18 -2.68 14.21
N SER A 130 -7.59 -2.00 13.23
CA SER A 130 -7.39 -2.57 11.89
C SER A 130 -6.10 -2.05 11.25
N LEU A 131 -5.44 -2.90 10.48
CA LEU A 131 -4.25 -2.57 9.71
C LEU A 131 -4.49 -2.88 8.24
N ILE A 132 -4.27 -1.91 7.36
CA ILE A 132 -4.27 -2.09 5.91
C ILE A 132 -2.84 -1.91 5.39
N ASN A 133 -2.28 -2.93 4.77
CA ASN A 133 -1.04 -2.84 4.01
C ASN A 133 -1.37 -2.71 2.51
N VAL A 134 -1.03 -1.57 1.91
CA VAL A 134 -1.29 -1.33 0.48
C VAL A 134 -0.21 -2.01 -0.35
N SER A 135 -0.51 -3.24 -0.75
CA SER A 135 0.31 -4.06 -1.63
C SER A 135 0.07 -3.71 -3.11
N SER A 136 -0.08 -4.70 -3.96
CA SER A 136 -0.40 -4.60 -5.39
C SER A 136 -0.77 -5.97 -5.95
N VAL A 137 -1.47 -6.00 -7.09
CA VAL A 137 -1.59 -7.22 -7.91
C VAL A 137 -0.22 -7.74 -8.36
N ALA A 138 0.77 -6.87 -8.49
CA ALA A 138 2.17 -7.24 -8.78
C ALA A 138 2.81 -8.12 -7.69
N GLY A 139 2.19 -8.23 -6.51
CA GLY A 139 2.64 -9.14 -5.44
C GLY A 139 2.28 -10.60 -5.66
N PHE A 140 1.47 -10.93 -6.67
CA PHE A 140 1.12 -12.32 -6.97
C PHE A 140 2.04 -12.94 -8.03
N GLY A 141 2.64 -12.12 -8.92
CA GLY A 141 3.52 -12.60 -9.97
C GLY A 141 4.71 -11.69 -10.26
N GLN A 142 5.60 -12.17 -11.11
CA GLN A 142 6.81 -11.44 -11.49
C GLN A 142 6.69 -10.95 -12.92
N THR A 143 7.10 -9.70 -13.15
CA THR A 143 7.19 -9.12 -14.50
C THR A 143 8.58 -8.57 -14.77
N PRO A 144 9.13 -8.77 -15.99
CA PRO A 144 10.40 -8.16 -16.37
C PRO A 144 10.38 -6.63 -16.20
N GLY A 145 11.45 -6.08 -15.66
CA GLY A 145 11.55 -4.64 -15.38
C GLY A 145 10.97 -4.19 -14.04
N SER A 146 10.39 -5.09 -13.24
CA SER A 146 9.79 -4.77 -11.93
C SER A 146 10.24 -5.71 -10.82
N VAL A 147 11.46 -6.27 -10.93
CA VAL A 147 11.96 -7.35 -10.06
C VAL A 147 11.79 -7.04 -8.58
N SER A 148 12.41 -5.96 -8.10
CA SER A 148 12.35 -5.57 -6.70
C SER A 148 10.95 -5.14 -6.26
N TYR A 149 10.21 -4.43 -7.12
CA TYR A 149 8.85 -4.01 -6.81
C TYR A 149 7.93 -5.21 -6.58
N CYS A 150 7.89 -6.15 -7.53
CA CYS A 150 7.09 -7.37 -7.38
C CYS A 150 7.51 -8.16 -6.14
N ALA A 151 8.83 -8.28 -5.87
CA ALA A 151 9.34 -8.99 -4.70
C ALA A 151 8.90 -8.35 -3.39
N THR A 152 8.96 -7.00 -3.27
CA THR A 152 8.50 -6.31 -2.05
C THR A 152 6.99 -6.42 -1.85
N LYS A 153 6.20 -6.40 -2.93
CA LYS A 153 4.74 -6.57 -2.84
C LYS A 153 4.35 -8.01 -2.55
N ALA A 154 5.09 -9.00 -3.05
CA ALA A 154 4.92 -10.41 -2.67
C ALA A 154 5.25 -10.64 -1.19
N TRP A 155 6.35 -10.05 -0.69
CA TRP A 155 6.67 -10.04 0.73
C TRP A 155 5.51 -9.45 1.56
N MET A 156 4.97 -8.30 1.15
CA MET A 156 3.88 -7.63 1.86
C MET A 156 2.61 -8.48 1.91
N ASN A 157 2.28 -9.20 0.83
CA ASN A 157 1.17 -10.16 0.80
C ASN A 157 1.39 -11.27 1.82
N SER A 158 2.55 -11.94 1.77
CA SER A 158 2.89 -13.04 2.68
C SER A 158 2.98 -12.58 4.15
N PHE A 159 3.58 -11.40 4.39
CA PHE A 159 3.66 -10.81 5.72
C PHE A 159 2.28 -10.53 6.31
N THR A 160 1.38 -9.94 5.52
CA THR A 160 0.01 -9.63 5.98
C THR A 160 -0.79 -10.90 6.26
N GLU A 161 -0.59 -11.95 5.46
CA GLU A 161 -1.20 -13.26 5.70
C GLU A 161 -0.66 -13.90 6.99
N GLY A 162 0.64 -13.81 7.24
CA GLY A 162 1.25 -14.26 8.51
C GLY A 162 0.64 -13.54 9.72
N LEU A 163 0.53 -12.22 9.67
CA LEU A 163 -0.10 -11.43 10.73
C LEU A 163 -1.56 -11.84 10.97
N TYR A 164 -2.31 -12.12 9.89
CA TYR A 164 -3.69 -12.61 10.01
C TYR A 164 -3.75 -13.93 10.74
N LEU A 165 -2.87 -14.88 10.42
CA LEU A 165 -2.84 -16.18 11.09
C LEU A 165 -2.44 -16.06 12.57
N ASP A 166 -1.45 -15.22 12.89
CA ASP A 166 -1.04 -14.95 14.28
C ASP A 166 -2.20 -14.39 15.10
N LEU A 167 -2.88 -13.34 14.59
CA LEU A 167 -4.02 -12.72 15.28
C LEU A 167 -5.18 -13.69 15.44
N LYS A 168 -5.49 -14.49 14.42
CA LYS A 168 -6.57 -15.49 14.49
C LYS A 168 -6.24 -16.61 15.46
N SER A 169 -4.99 -17.09 15.49
CA SER A 169 -4.56 -18.12 16.46
C SER A 169 -4.61 -17.62 17.89
N ALA A 170 -4.41 -16.32 18.12
CA ALA A 170 -4.52 -15.68 19.42
C ALA A 170 -5.97 -15.29 19.79
N GLY A 171 -6.96 -15.53 18.94
CA GLY A 171 -8.36 -15.15 19.16
C GLY A 171 -8.63 -13.65 19.13
N SER A 172 -7.71 -12.85 18.57
CA SER A 172 -7.84 -11.39 18.55
C SER A 172 -8.90 -10.90 17.56
N ALA A 173 -9.64 -9.86 17.96
CA ALA A 173 -10.60 -9.14 17.11
C ALA A 173 -9.95 -8.15 16.15
N VAL A 174 -8.64 -7.88 16.27
CA VAL A 174 -7.89 -6.98 15.37
C VAL A 174 -7.89 -7.53 13.94
N LYS A 175 -8.18 -6.66 12.97
CA LYS A 175 -8.25 -7.03 11.55
C LYS A 175 -7.00 -6.59 10.81
N VAL A 176 -6.53 -7.42 9.88
CA VAL A 176 -5.46 -7.05 8.94
C VAL A 176 -5.90 -7.31 7.51
N GLN A 177 -5.45 -6.47 6.59
CA GLN A 177 -5.80 -6.54 5.18
C GLN A 177 -4.60 -6.23 4.29
N ALA A 178 -4.37 -7.05 3.26
CA ALA A 178 -3.55 -6.71 2.10
C ALA A 178 -4.46 -6.14 1.01
N LEU A 179 -4.39 -4.83 0.80
CA LEU A 179 -5.03 -4.19 -0.34
C LEU A 179 -4.13 -4.34 -1.56
N CYS A 180 -4.65 -4.97 -2.61
CA CYS A 180 -3.90 -5.31 -3.82
C CYS A 180 -4.51 -4.60 -5.04
N PRO A 181 -4.24 -3.29 -5.24
CA PRO A 181 -4.74 -2.57 -6.39
C PRO A 181 -4.02 -2.98 -7.68
N GLY A 182 -4.76 -2.87 -8.80
CA GLY A 182 -4.20 -2.80 -10.14
C GLY A 182 -3.72 -1.39 -10.48
N PHE A 183 -3.57 -1.08 -11.77
CA PHE A 183 -3.25 0.27 -12.21
C PHE A 183 -4.30 1.24 -11.69
N THR A 184 -3.85 2.25 -10.94
CA THR A 184 -4.71 3.24 -10.30
C THR A 184 -4.22 4.63 -10.66
N TYR A 185 -5.11 5.52 -11.06
CA TYR A 185 -4.77 6.91 -11.35
C TYR A 185 -4.19 7.58 -10.11
N SER A 186 -2.88 7.88 -10.16
CA SER A 186 -2.13 8.52 -9.08
C SER A 186 -0.79 9.04 -9.62
N GLU A 187 -0.08 9.85 -8.84
CA GLU A 187 1.29 10.29 -9.16
C GLU A 187 2.32 9.14 -9.16
N PHE A 188 1.97 7.96 -8.64
CA PHE A 188 2.86 6.81 -8.53
C PHE A 188 3.48 6.39 -9.87
N HIS A 189 2.67 6.34 -10.93
CA HIS A 189 3.11 5.93 -12.26
C HIS A 189 3.95 7.00 -12.95
N ASP A 190 3.69 8.28 -12.65
CA ASP A 190 4.50 9.41 -13.15
C ASP A 190 5.91 9.38 -12.54
N VAL A 191 6.00 9.11 -11.23
CA VAL A 191 7.28 8.96 -10.52
C VAL A 191 8.10 7.78 -11.07
N MET A 192 7.44 6.71 -11.53
CA MET A 192 8.10 5.58 -12.20
C MET A 192 8.53 5.88 -13.64
N GLY A 193 8.18 7.03 -14.21
CA GLY A 193 8.40 7.33 -15.61
C GLY A 193 7.61 6.45 -16.57
N MET A 194 6.48 5.89 -16.11
CA MET A 194 5.64 5.01 -16.92
C MET A 194 4.77 5.84 -17.86
N ASP A 195 4.83 5.53 -19.15
CA ASP A 195 3.90 6.09 -20.13
C ASP A 195 2.50 5.46 -19.93
N ARG A 196 1.59 6.26 -19.40
CA ARG A 196 0.19 5.83 -19.16
C ARG A 196 -0.54 5.43 -20.44
N GLY A 197 -0.18 5.98 -21.57
CA GLY A 197 -0.79 5.70 -22.87
C GLY A 197 -0.57 4.25 -23.34
N ARG A 198 0.44 3.56 -22.79
CA ARG A 198 0.72 2.15 -23.10
C ARG A 198 -0.23 1.18 -22.40
N ILE A 199 -0.98 1.64 -21.42
CA ILE A 199 -1.92 0.81 -20.65
C ILE A 199 -3.34 1.16 -21.08
N PRO A 200 -4.14 0.19 -21.57
CA PRO A 200 -5.52 0.43 -21.94
C PRO A 200 -6.32 1.10 -20.84
N ALA A 201 -7.15 2.09 -21.20
CA ALA A 201 -7.89 2.89 -20.22
C ALA A 201 -8.80 2.07 -19.30
N PHE A 202 -9.35 0.95 -19.79
CA PHE A 202 -10.23 0.07 -18.99
C PHE A 202 -9.49 -0.68 -17.86
N LEU A 203 -8.16 -0.69 -17.87
CA LEU A 203 -7.35 -1.25 -16.78
C LEU A 203 -7.07 -0.24 -15.66
N TRP A 204 -7.34 1.03 -15.89
CA TRP A 204 -7.11 2.05 -14.88
C TRP A 204 -8.31 2.18 -13.94
N LEU A 205 -8.03 2.12 -12.65
CA LEU A 205 -9.01 2.29 -11.59
C LEU A 205 -8.93 3.71 -11.01
N ARG A 206 -10.04 4.23 -10.53
CA ARG A 206 -10.05 5.46 -9.73
C ARG A 206 -9.60 5.14 -8.31
N ALA A 207 -8.88 6.06 -7.67
CA ALA A 207 -8.42 5.86 -6.29
C ALA A 207 -9.59 5.73 -5.31
N GLU A 208 -10.71 6.44 -5.59
CA GLU A 208 -11.93 6.36 -4.80
C GLU A 208 -12.52 4.95 -4.79
N ASP A 209 -12.60 4.30 -5.96
CA ASP A 209 -13.13 2.94 -6.08
C ASP A 209 -12.24 1.92 -5.35
N VAL A 210 -10.91 2.13 -5.41
CA VAL A 210 -9.94 1.30 -4.68
C VAL A 210 -10.13 1.41 -3.18
N VAL A 211 -10.30 2.61 -2.65
CA VAL A 211 -10.51 2.88 -1.22
C VAL A 211 -11.84 2.31 -0.75
N GLU A 212 -12.93 2.52 -1.49
CA GLU A 212 -14.25 1.96 -1.14
C GLU A 212 -14.20 0.44 -1.07
N MET A 213 -13.63 -0.22 -2.10
CA MET A 213 -13.47 -1.67 -2.10
C MET A 213 -12.62 -2.19 -0.94
N SER A 214 -11.60 -1.43 -0.52
CA SER A 214 -10.76 -1.76 0.63
C SER A 214 -11.55 -1.70 1.92
N LEU A 215 -12.21 -0.59 2.21
CA LEU A 215 -12.96 -0.39 3.46
C LEU A 215 -14.14 -1.36 3.57
N ASP A 216 -14.84 -1.59 2.48
CA ASP A 216 -15.86 -2.62 2.38
C ASP A 216 -15.32 -4.04 2.67
N GLY A 217 -14.15 -4.35 2.11
CA GLY A 217 -13.47 -5.62 2.35
C GLY A 217 -13.04 -5.76 3.79
N LEU A 218 -12.49 -4.70 4.39
CA LEU A 218 -12.08 -4.65 5.79
C LEU A 218 -13.26 -4.85 6.74
N ALA A 219 -14.38 -4.18 6.47
CA ALA A 219 -15.61 -4.36 7.27
C ALA A 219 -16.04 -5.82 7.27
N ARG A 220 -15.96 -6.51 6.12
CA ARG A 220 -16.28 -7.94 5.96
C ARG A 220 -15.15 -8.89 6.42
N GLY A 221 -14.06 -8.39 6.97
CA GLY A 221 -12.93 -9.21 7.45
C GLY A 221 -12.14 -9.91 6.35
N LYS A 222 -12.13 -9.38 5.11
CA LYS A 222 -11.36 -9.93 3.99
C LYS A 222 -9.88 -9.64 4.17
N LEU A 223 -9.07 -10.70 4.19
CA LEU A 223 -7.61 -10.60 4.24
C LEU A 223 -7.03 -9.99 2.96
N PHE A 224 -7.41 -10.49 1.78
CA PHE A 224 -6.96 -9.95 0.50
C PHE A 224 -8.09 -9.21 -0.21
N VAL A 225 -7.83 -7.97 -0.60
CA VAL A 225 -8.73 -7.17 -1.42
C VAL A 225 -8.04 -6.83 -2.73
N VAL A 226 -8.30 -7.62 -3.77
CA VAL A 226 -7.89 -7.32 -5.14
C VAL A 226 -8.96 -6.43 -5.75
N THR A 227 -8.59 -5.24 -6.25
CA THR A 227 -9.54 -4.26 -6.78
C THR A 227 -9.74 -4.43 -8.28
N GLY A 228 -10.99 -4.30 -8.73
CA GLY A 228 -11.37 -4.49 -10.14
C GLY A 228 -11.56 -5.96 -10.56
N GLY A 229 -12.63 -6.22 -11.33
CA GLY A 229 -13.01 -7.58 -11.76
C GLY A 229 -11.93 -8.26 -12.61
N ILE A 230 -11.32 -7.50 -13.53
CA ILE A 230 -10.25 -7.99 -14.41
C ILE A 230 -9.04 -8.43 -13.61
N TYR A 231 -8.61 -7.64 -12.63
CA TYR A 231 -7.47 -7.99 -11.79
C TYR A 231 -7.73 -9.20 -10.89
N LYS A 232 -8.98 -9.35 -10.40
CA LYS A 232 -9.37 -10.58 -9.68
C LYS A 232 -9.24 -11.82 -10.58
N ALA A 233 -9.70 -11.73 -11.83
CA ALA A 233 -9.58 -12.81 -12.79
C ALA A 233 -8.11 -13.13 -13.11
N ILE A 234 -7.27 -12.11 -13.32
CA ILE A 234 -5.83 -12.29 -13.57
C ILE A 234 -5.16 -12.99 -12.38
N VAL A 235 -5.37 -12.51 -11.14
CA VAL A 235 -4.79 -13.10 -9.94
C VAL A 235 -5.27 -14.53 -9.72
N MET A 236 -6.57 -14.81 -9.98
CA MET A 236 -7.11 -16.16 -9.90
C MET A 236 -6.45 -17.10 -10.91
N LEU A 237 -6.33 -16.63 -12.15
CA LEU A 237 -5.69 -17.40 -13.24
C LEU A 237 -4.22 -17.68 -12.91
N GLU A 238 -3.50 -16.69 -12.41
CA GLU A 238 -2.10 -16.81 -12.01
C GLU A 238 -1.88 -17.87 -10.92
N ARG A 239 -2.82 -17.99 -9.97
CA ARG A 239 -2.78 -19.02 -8.93
C ARG A 239 -3.08 -20.43 -9.45
N CYS A 240 -3.83 -20.56 -10.53
CA CYS A 240 -4.20 -21.83 -11.13
C CYS A 240 -3.20 -22.35 -12.17
N ILE A 241 -2.43 -21.47 -12.80
CA ILE A 241 -1.47 -21.84 -13.85
C ILE A 241 -0.14 -22.28 -13.22
N PRO A 242 0.48 -23.38 -13.68
CA PRO A 242 1.83 -23.75 -13.29
C PRO A 242 2.83 -22.60 -13.52
N ARG A 243 3.68 -22.33 -12.53
CA ARG A 243 4.63 -21.21 -12.58
C ARG A 243 5.53 -21.19 -13.83
N ALA A 244 5.82 -22.35 -14.42
CA ALA A 244 6.60 -22.44 -15.65
C ALA A 244 5.86 -21.82 -16.85
N LEU A 245 4.56 -22.10 -16.99
CA LEU A 245 3.72 -21.52 -18.05
C LEU A 245 3.54 -20.01 -17.84
N TRP A 246 3.29 -19.60 -16.60
CA TRP A 246 3.17 -18.16 -16.27
C TRP A 246 4.44 -17.39 -16.65
N ARG A 247 5.64 -17.92 -16.35
CA ARG A 247 6.91 -17.34 -16.77
C ARG A 247 7.01 -17.18 -18.29
N GLY A 248 6.54 -18.16 -19.05
CA GLY A 248 6.48 -18.09 -20.51
C GLY A 248 5.61 -16.93 -21.00
N ILE A 249 4.41 -16.78 -20.44
CA ILE A 249 3.47 -15.67 -20.75
C ILE A 249 4.10 -14.33 -20.41
N ALA A 250 4.67 -14.18 -19.22
CA ALA A 250 5.32 -12.94 -18.78
C ALA A 250 6.49 -12.53 -19.70
N LEU A 251 7.31 -13.50 -20.16
CA LEU A 251 8.39 -13.25 -21.10
C LEU A 251 7.87 -12.84 -22.47
N GLN A 252 6.83 -13.48 -22.97
CA GLN A 252 6.22 -13.13 -24.25
C GLN A 252 5.62 -11.73 -24.22
N TYR A 253 4.88 -11.39 -23.18
CA TYR A 253 4.34 -10.03 -22.95
C TYR A 253 5.42 -8.98 -22.91
N ALA A 254 6.51 -9.22 -22.17
CA ALA A 254 7.64 -8.29 -22.10
C ALA A 254 8.34 -8.08 -23.45
N ARG A 255 8.44 -9.13 -24.29
CA ARG A 255 8.99 -9.04 -25.65
C ARG A 255 8.09 -8.20 -26.57
N THR A 256 6.79 -8.30 -26.41
CA THR A 256 5.82 -7.48 -27.19
C THR A 256 5.96 -6.01 -26.85
N LEU A 257 6.10 -5.67 -25.56
CA LEU A 257 6.32 -4.30 -25.12
C LEU A 257 7.67 -3.73 -25.58
N ALA A 258 8.74 -4.54 -25.54
CA ALA A 258 10.07 -4.13 -25.96
C ALA A 258 10.21 -3.88 -27.48
N ARG A 259 9.39 -4.53 -28.31
CA ARG A 259 9.37 -4.29 -29.78
C ARG A 259 8.81 -2.93 -30.16
N GLY A 260 8.14 -2.23 -29.24
CA GLY A 260 7.67 -0.86 -29.39
C GLY A 260 8.67 0.21 -28.93
N GLU A 261 9.84 -0.16 -28.42
CA GLU A 261 10.90 0.79 -28.05
C GLU A 261 11.88 0.96 -29.21
N PRO A 262 12.20 2.20 -29.65
CA PRO A 262 13.33 2.42 -30.54
C PRO A 262 14.60 1.90 -29.84
N ALA A 263 15.43 1.18 -30.57
CA ALA A 263 16.71 0.67 -30.07
C ALA A 263 17.54 1.84 -29.48
N ARG A 264 17.80 1.79 -28.19
CA ARG A 264 18.77 2.63 -27.49
C ARG A 264 20.00 1.82 -27.15
#